data_0b43db38dd1b1a5782a133882e7643b7
#
_entry.id   0b43db38dd1b1a5782a133882e7643b7
#
_cell.length_a   1.000
_cell.length_b   1.000
_cell.length_c   1.000
_cell.angle_alpha   90.00
_cell.angle_beta   90.00
_cell.angle_gamma   90.00
#
_symmetry.space_group_name_H-M   'P 1'
#
loop_
_entity.id
_entity.type
_entity.pdbx_description
1 polymer ?
#
loop_
_entity_poly.entity_id
_entity_poly.type
_entity_poly.pdbx_seq_one_letter_code
_entity_poly.pdbx_strand_id
1 'polypeptide(L)'
;PSRGLGDVYKRQNKYHLQDFSVDDNGMYSFVTRLQNESGGEVSTDLKPGVANSGDRRFYFQAIMDYNRTFGKHDVNAMFIYNQDELVTQLFSGDLIAALPKRKQGVAARLSYAYDGKYLAEVNMGYNGSENFAKGHRWGFFPSIAVGYNISEEAFFEPLKNVFSNMKIRASWGLVGNDNIGGARFVYMPTINLTGTGYTTGLDGDITYKGPVYSRYGNPEVTWEVGKKVNVGLDLQLFNSLNLTMDYFHETRTDIFQERGTIPQYLGTAGTKVFGNLAAMKNQGFDFAADFNKKIGKDWFISFKGTFTYAHNEITKYDESPKYAFQSKVGQSANIPSIMISDGLFKDPDDVKNSNQQIGGNLSAGDIKYVNISKLYGYDDDIVDISDWVWAKNPTVPEIVYGFGPSIRWKNLDFSFFFQGVAKVSLVMSDFHPFGDNSLRNVLTWIADDRWSPDNQNINATYPRLTRDTSVNNTQRSDYWLRNAAFIKLKNAEIGYTYKNMRFYVSGMNLATFSPFKHWDPEQGGGNGLKYPTQRVFNFGFQMTINNNR
;
A
#
# COMPACT_ATOMS: atom_id res chain seq x y z
N PRO A 1 -8.88 27.26 -20.14
CA PRO A 1 -8.40 26.99 -18.78
C PRO A 1 -9.54 27.29 -17.80
N SER A 2 -10.11 26.23 -17.23
CA SER A 2 -11.07 26.37 -16.13
C SER A 2 -10.30 26.90 -14.92
N ARG A 3 -10.54 28.15 -14.57
CA ARG A 3 -10.19 28.67 -13.25
C ARG A 3 -11.14 28.02 -12.25
N GLY A 4 -10.70 26.92 -11.62
CA GLY A 4 -11.38 26.44 -10.45
C GLY A 4 -11.24 27.48 -9.36
N LEU A 5 -12.36 28.12 -9.01
CA LEU A 5 -12.48 28.83 -7.74
C LEU A 5 -12.33 27.77 -6.66
N GLY A 6 -11.19 27.85 -5.94
CA GLY A 6 -10.98 27.02 -4.78
C GLY A 6 -12.11 27.27 -3.77
N ASP A 7 -12.83 26.24 -3.40
CA ASP A 7 -13.83 26.31 -2.36
C ASP A 7 -13.16 26.68 -1.04
N VAL A 8 -13.45 27.88 -0.56
CA VAL A 8 -13.03 28.31 0.77
C VAL A 8 -13.95 27.64 1.79
N TYR A 9 -13.55 26.49 2.32
CA TYR A 9 -14.25 25.86 3.42
C TYR A 9 -14.00 26.66 4.71
N LYS A 10 -14.98 27.48 5.11
CA LYS A 10 -15.01 28.03 6.46
C LYS A 10 -15.45 26.93 7.44
N ARG A 11 -14.51 26.26 8.08
CA ARG A 11 -14.80 25.43 9.24
C ARG A 11 -14.93 26.34 10.46
N GLN A 12 -16.15 26.53 10.93
CA GLN A 12 -16.39 27.17 12.23
C GLN A 12 -16.51 26.05 13.28
N ASN A 13 -15.46 25.87 14.07
CA ASN A 13 -15.51 25.01 15.24
C ASN A 13 -15.74 25.90 16.48
N LYS A 14 -16.93 25.84 17.04
CA LYS A 14 -17.21 26.49 18.33
C LYS A 14 -17.03 25.43 19.41
N TYR A 15 -15.95 25.51 20.17
CA TYR A 15 -15.74 24.66 21.32
C TYR A 15 -16.07 25.48 22.57
N HIS A 16 -17.02 25.01 23.36
CA HIS A 16 -17.21 25.47 24.71
C HIS A 16 -16.59 24.40 25.63
N LEU A 17 -15.43 24.69 26.17
CA LEU A 17 -14.91 23.94 27.31
C LEU A 17 -15.70 24.37 28.56
N GLN A 18 -16.44 23.45 29.14
CA GLN A 18 -17.18 23.67 30.37
C GLN A 18 -16.61 22.77 31.46
N ASP A 19 -16.28 23.37 32.60
CA ASP A 19 -16.07 22.62 33.82
C ASP A 19 -17.41 22.39 34.49
N PHE A 20 -17.61 21.25 35.08
CA PHE A 20 -18.78 20.99 35.91
C PHE A 20 -18.34 20.83 37.37
N SER A 21 -19.15 21.33 38.26
CA SER A 21 -19.06 21.08 39.68
C SER A 21 -20.41 20.51 40.18
N VAL A 22 -20.32 19.66 41.16
CA VAL A 22 -21.50 19.10 41.83
C VAL A 22 -21.52 19.73 43.20
N ASP A 23 -22.65 20.35 43.56
CA ASP A 23 -22.84 20.91 44.90
C ASP A 23 -23.17 19.82 45.93
N ASP A 24 -23.25 20.21 47.20
CA ASP A 24 -23.55 19.29 48.31
C ASP A 24 -24.96 18.64 48.20
N ASN A 25 -25.84 19.14 47.35
CA ASN A 25 -27.16 18.61 47.05
C ASN A 25 -27.16 17.70 45.81
N GLY A 26 -26.03 17.45 45.19
CA GLY A 26 -25.90 16.63 43.96
C GLY A 26 -26.32 17.37 42.68
N MET A 27 -26.47 18.70 42.71
CA MET A 27 -26.82 19.49 41.53
C MET A 27 -25.58 19.83 40.73
N TYR A 28 -25.65 19.61 39.41
CA TYR A 28 -24.58 19.94 38.48
C TYR A 28 -24.64 21.41 38.07
N SER A 29 -23.53 22.11 38.19
CA SER A 29 -23.35 23.43 37.61
C SER A 29 -22.25 23.40 36.57
N PHE A 30 -22.44 24.13 35.46
CA PHE A 30 -21.50 24.21 34.36
C PHE A 30 -20.95 25.64 34.27
N VAL A 31 -19.63 25.74 34.32
CA VAL A 31 -18.89 27.00 34.15
C VAL A 31 -18.05 26.92 32.89
N THR A 32 -18.21 27.88 31.99
CA THR A 32 -17.37 27.97 30.79
C THR A 32 -15.93 28.25 31.20
N ARG A 33 -15.03 27.37 30.86
CA ARG A 33 -13.61 27.53 31.14
C ARG A 33 -13.02 28.62 30.24
N LEU A 34 -12.53 29.68 30.84
CA LEU A 34 -11.90 30.82 30.15
C LEU A 34 -10.38 30.61 29.93
N GLN A 35 -9.78 29.59 30.57
CA GLN A 35 -8.37 29.26 30.42
C GLN A 35 -8.23 27.77 30.10
N ASN A 36 -7.23 27.43 29.25
CA ASN A 36 -6.87 26.05 29.00
C ASN A 36 -6.01 25.49 30.15
N GLU A 37 -5.73 24.16 30.13
CA GLU A 37 -4.91 23.50 31.16
C GLU A 37 -3.48 24.06 31.28
N SER A 38 -2.98 24.78 30.27
CA SER A 38 -1.69 25.46 30.24
C SER A 38 -1.75 26.93 30.64
N GLY A 39 -2.90 27.42 31.15
CA GLY A 39 -3.08 28.80 31.62
C GLY A 39 -3.31 29.83 30.50
N GLY A 40 -3.45 29.41 29.24
CA GLY A 40 -3.75 30.30 28.13
C GLY A 40 -5.24 30.64 28.05
N GLU A 41 -5.60 31.87 27.64
CA GLU A 41 -6.99 32.25 27.43
C GLU A 41 -7.68 31.40 26.39
N VAL A 42 -8.85 30.87 26.70
CA VAL A 42 -9.73 30.21 25.75
C VAL A 42 -10.65 31.28 25.13
N SER A 43 -10.37 31.63 23.89
CA SER A 43 -11.25 32.51 23.13
C SER A 43 -12.57 31.80 22.85
N THR A 44 -13.68 32.40 23.35
CA THR A 44 -15.05 31.95 23.03
C THR A 44 -15.52 32.45 21.68
N ASP A 45 -14.75 33.32 21.03
CA ASP A 45 -15.09 33.87 19.73
C ASP A 45 -14.81 32.87 18.61
N LEU A 46 -15.70 32.85 17.62
CA LEU A 46 -15.51 32.13 16.38
C LEU A 46 -14.31 32.71 15.63
N LYS A 47 -13.16 32.06 15.69
CA LYS A 47 -12.03 32.41 14.83
C LYS A 47 -12.21 31.73 13.48
N PRO A 48 -12.22 32.49 12.38
CA PRO A 48 -12.19 31.87 11.07
C PRO A 48 -10.85 31.14 10.91
N GLY A 49 -10.88 29.81 10.86
CA GLY A 49 -9.74 29.02 10.43
C GLY A 49 -9.64 29.14 8.91
N VAL A 50 -8.66 29.89 8.42
CA VAL A 50 -8.36 29.93 6.99
C VAL A 50 -7.18 28.98 6.76
N ALA A 51 -7.44 27.84 6.13
CA ALA A 51 -6.39 27.01 5.56
C ALA A 51 -6.22 27.42 4.10
N ASN A 52 -5.16 28.13 3.80
CA ASN A 52 -4.78 28.47 2.44
C ASN A 52 -3.90 27.34 1.90
N SER A 53 -4.37 26.63 0.90
CA SER A 53 -3.57 25.68 0.15
C SER A 53 -3.74 25.93 -1.35
N GLY A 54 -2.69 25.71 -2.09
CA GLY A 54 -2.74 25.84 -3.54
C GLY A 54 -1.53 25.14 -4.16
N ASP A 55 -1.72 24.63 -5.34
CA ASP A 55 -0.68 24.05 -6.17
C ASP A 55 -0.70 24.67 -7.56
N ARG A 56 0.42 24.62 -8.23
CA ARG A 56 0.58 25.02 -9.62
C ARG A 56 1.46 24.01 -10.33
N ARG A 57 1.00 23.50 -11.45
CA ARG A 57 1.77 22.63 -12.31
C ARG A 57 1.90 23.23 -13.71
N PHE A 58 3.12 23.21 -14.22
CA PHE A 58 3.44 23.50 -15.62
C PHE A 58 4.02 22.23 -16.25
N TYR A 59 3.40 21.77 -17.31
CA TYR A 59 3.85 20.61 -18.06
C TYR A 59 3.95 20.96 -19.54
N PHE A 60 5.11 20.69 -20.13
CA PHE A 60 5.34 20.82 -21.56
C PHE A 60 5.82 19.48 -22.13
N GLN A 61 5.27 19.12 -23.28
CA GLN A 61 5.66 17.92 -24.02
C GLN A 61 5.70 18.20 -25.51
N ALA A 62 6.75 17.76 -26.18
CA ALA A 62 6.86 17.74 -27.63
C ALA A 62 7.07 16.28 -28.07
N ILE A 63 6.28 15.85 -29.05
CA ILE A 63 6.32 14.49 -29.59
C ILE A 63 6.57 14.60 -31.11
N MET A 64 7.51 13.79 -31.60
CA MET A 64 7.74 13.54 -33.01
C MET A 64 7.54 12.05 -33.25
N ASP A 65 6.66 11.73 -34.18
CA ASP A 65 6.34 10.35 -34.52
C ASP A 65 6.50 10.12 -36.03
N TYR A 66 7.13 9.00 -36.38
CA TYR A 66 7.34 8.57 -37.73
C TYR A 66 6.90 7.14 -37.93
N ASN A 67 5.95 6.89 -38.80
CA ASN A 67 5.41 5.60 -39.14
C ASN A 67 5.54 5.35 -40.63
N ARG A 68 6.14 4.23 -41.03
CA ARG A 68 6.22 3.85 -42.43
C ARG A 68 6.35 2.35 -42.64
N THR A 69 5.61 1.83 -43.63
CA THR A 69 5.72 0.48 -44.14
C THR A 69 6.47 0.47 -45.46
N PHE A 70 7.52 -0.35 -45.55
CA PHE A 70 8.33 -0.57 -46.75
C PHE A 70 8.23 -2.05 -47.18
N GLY A 71 7.24 -2.36 -48.00
CA GLY A 71 6.97 -3.75 -48.37
C GLY A 71 6.59 -4.61 -47.13
N LYS A 72 7.49 -5.48 -46.71
CA LYS A 72 7.30 -6.33 -45.50
C LYS A 72 7.89 -5.73 -44.22
N HIS A 73 8.45 -4.53 -44.27
CA HIS A 73 9.12 -3.88 -43.16
C HIS A 73 8.26 -2.76 -42.61
N ASP A 74 7.82 -2.88 -41.36
CA ASP A 74 7.13 -1.82 -40.65
C ASP A 74 8.08 -1.16 -39.64
N VAL A 75 8.24 0.15 -39.75
CA VAL A 75 9.11 0.95 -38.89
C VAL A 75 8.27 2.02 -38.20
N ASN A 76 8.36 2.06 -36.88
CA ASN A 76 7.84 3.17 -36.08
C ASN A 76 8.97 3.76 -35.26
N ALA A 77 9.17 5.07 -35.34
CA ALA A 77 10.13 5.80 -34.52
C ALA A 77 9.42 6.95 -33.82
N MET A 78 9.61 7.08 -32.52
CA MET A 78 9.05 8.16 -31.73
C MET A 78 10.13 8.81 -30.88
N PHE A 79 10.10 10.14 -30.84
CA PHE A 79 10.95 10.95 -29.98
C PHE A 79 10.07 11.86 -29.13
N ILE A 80 10.36 11.92 -27.83
CA ILE A 80 9.62 12.73 -26.86
C ILE A 80 10.60 13.57 -26.07
N TYR A 81 10.29 14.86 -25.95
CA TYR A 81 10.85 15.74 -24.94
C TYR A 81 9.77 16.15 -23.96
N ASN A 82 10.05 16.12 -22.67
CA ASN A 82 9.13 16.60 -21.64
C ASN A 82 9.83 17.39 -20.55
N GLN A 83 9.10 18.31 -19.96
CA GLN A 83 9.47 18.96 -18.70
C GLN A 83 8.24 19.17 -17.82
N ASP A 84 8.43 19.06 -16.53
CA ASP A 84 7.40 19.18 -15.51
C ASP A 84 7.90 20.05 -14.36
N GLU A 85 7.12 21.06 -14.00
CA GLU A 85 7.33 21.88 -12.82
C GLU A 85 6.07 21.84 -11.97
N LEU A 86 6.19 21.36 -10.73
CA LEU A 86 5.11 21.31 -9.76
C LEU A 86 5.48 22.12 -8.52
N VAL A 87 4.72 23.14 -8.20
CA VAL A 87 4.77 23.87 -6.94
C VAL A 87 3.59 23.42 -6.08
N THR A 88 3.87 22.78 -4.98
CA THR A 88 2.88 22.46 -3.94
C THR A 88 3.08 23.41 -2.77
N GLN A 89 2.04 23.63 -1.99
CA GLN A 89 2.15 24.47 -0.78
C GLN A 89 2.60 25.91 -1.09
N LEU A 90 2.00 26.53 -2.09
CA LEU A 90 2.29 27.94 -2.50
C LEU A 90 2.31 28.93 -1.32
N PHE A 91 1.63 28.62 -0.22
CA PHE A 91 1.50 29.48 0.96
C PHE A 91 2.22 28.89 2.20
N SER A 92 3.15 27.95 1.99
CA SER A 92 3.94 27.38 3.07
C SER A 92 4.96 28.41 3.59
N GLY A 93 5.10 28.52 4.89
CA GLY A 93 6.21 29.23 5.53
C GLY A 93 7.54 28.50 5.43
N ASP A 94 7.56 27.24 5.00
CA ASP A 94 8.76 26.45 4.73
C ASP A 94 9.28 26.74 3.31
N LEU A 95 10.42 27.39 3.23
CA LEU A 95 11.06 27.74 1.96
C LEU A 95 11.33 26.51 1.09
N ILE A 96 11.78 25.39 1.68
CA ILE A 96 12.11 24.16 0.93
C ILE A 96 10.83 23.51 0.37
N ALA A 97 9.75 23.51 1.15
CA ALA A 97 8.46 22.99 0.71
C ALA A 97 7.83 23.83 -0.40
N ALA A 98 8.06 25.14 -0.40
CA ALA A 98 7.57 26.08 -1.41
C ALA A 98 8.35 26.05 -2.72
N LEU A 99 9.57 25.51 -2.76
CA LEU A 99 10.35 25.42 -3.99
C LEU A 99 9.71 24.49 -5.02
N PRO A 100 9.76 24.82 -6.33
CA PRO A 100 9.26 23.95 -7.38
C PRO A 100 9.89 22.55 -7.37
N LYS A 101 9.17 21.54 -7.74
CA LYS A 101 9.68 20.20 -8.08
C LYS A 101 9.82 20.13 -9.59
N ARG A 102 11.03 19.97 -10.08
CA ARG A 102 11.34 20.01 -11.50
C ARG A 102 11.89 18.70 -12.00
N LYS A 103 11.35 18.26 -13.12
CA LYS A 103 11.81 17.10 -13.88
C LYS A 103 11.85 17.44 -15.34
N GLN A 104 12.79 16.88 -16.06
CA GLN A 104 12.80 16.94 -17.52
C GLN A 104 13.38 15.66 -18.09
N GLY A 105 13.03 15.34 -19.33
CA GLY A 105 13.52 14.13 -19.94
C GLY A 105 13.36 14.09 -21.44
N VAL A 106 14.17 13.24 -22.03
CA VAL A 106 14.03 12.81 -23.42
C VAL A 106 13.80 11.31 -23.43
N ALA A 107 12.89 10.88 -24.31
CA ALA A 107 12.67 9.46 -24.56
C ALA A 107 12.63 9.21 -26.09
N ALA A 108 13.13 8.07 -26.49
CA ALA A 108 13.02 7.61 -27.87
C ALA A 108 12.58 6.15 -27.91
N ARG A 109 11.77 5.81 -28.89
CA ARG A 109 11.33 4.44 -29.19
C ARG A 109 11.54 4.16 -30.66
N LEU A 110 12.08 3.00 -30.96
CA LEU A 110 12.16 2.44 -32.29
C LEU A 110 11.54 1.04 -32.26
N SER A 111 10.46 0.85 -32.99
CA SER A 111 9.80 -0.44 -33.17
C SER A 111 9.95 -0.87 -34.63
N TYR A 112 10.25 -2.14 -34.83
CA TYR A 112 10.42 -2.76 -36.12
C TYR A 112 9.65 -4.07 -36.20
N ALA A 113 8.93 -4.27 -37.27
CA ALA A 113 8.32 -5.55 -37.58
C ALA A 113 8.67 -6.00 -39.01
N TYR A 114 8.97 -7.28 -39.15
CA TYR A 114 9.20 -7.89 -40.45
C TYR A 114 8.12 -8.94 -40.73
N ASP A 115 7.34 -8.69 -41.80
CA ASP A 115 6.27 -9.56 -42.31
C ASP A 115 5.21 -9.92 -41.23
N GLY A 116 5.08 -9.09 -40.18
CA GLY A 116 4.24 -9.36 -39.00
C GLY A 116 4.73 -10.51 -38.10
N LYS A 117 5.86 -11.15 -38.46
CA LYS A 117 6.41 -12.34 -37.78
C LYS A 117 7.41 -11.99 -36.69
N TYR A 118 8.43 -11.23 -37.06
CA TYR A 118 9.54 -10.88 -36.17
C TYR A 118 9.38 -9.44 -35.73
N LEU A 119 9.31 -9.24 -34.43
CA LEU A 119 9.07 -7.95 -33.80
C LEU A 119 10.27 -7.59 -32.94
N ALA A 120 10.73 -6.36 -33.03
CA ALA A 120 11.78 -5.84 -32.16
C ALA A 120 11.44 -4.41 -31.75
N GLU A 121 11.71 -4.05 -30.52
CA GLU A 121 11.53 -2.70 -30.01
C GLU A 121 12.69 -2.33 -29.11
N VAL A 122 13.19 -1.11 -29.29
CA VAL A 122 14.21 -0.51 -28.42
C VAL A 122 13.64 0.81 -27.91
N ASN A 123 13.68 0.97 -26.60
CA ASN A 123 13.32 2.22 -25.94
C ASN A 123 14.52 2.74 -25.16
N MET A 124 14.64 4.06 -25.10
CA MET A 124 15.59 4.74 -24.23
C MET A 124 14.93 5.93 -23.56
N GLY A 125 15.18 6.07 -22.28
CA GLY A 125 14.81 7.23 -21.48
C GLY A 125 16.05 7.87 -20.87
N TYR A 126 16.18 9.18 -21.00
CA TYR A 126 17.21 9.97 -20.33
C TYR A 126 16.52 11.06 -19.53
N ASN A 127 16.41 10.86 -18.22
CA ASN A 127 15.57 11.66 -17.32
C ASN A 127 16.41 12.36 -16.26
N GLY A 128 16.07 13.63 -16.00
CA GLY A 128 16.70 14.45 -14.98
C GLY A 128 15.74 14.80 -13.84
N SER A 129 16.22 14.71 -12.62
CA SER A 129 15.51 15.10 -11.40
C SER A 129 16.34 16.03 -10.54
N GLU A 130 15.73 17.08 -10.02
CA GLU A 130 16.40 18.00 -9.09
C GLU A 130 16.57 17.45 -7.66
N ASN A 131 15.98 16.28 -7.37
CA ASN A 131 16.15 15.62 -6.09
C ASN A 131 17.62 15.25 -5.80
N PHE A 132 18.44 15.16 -6.85
CA PHE A 132 19.84 14.72 -6.78
C PHE A 132 20.81 15.87 -7.01
N ALA A 133 22.04 15.73 -6.47
CA ALA A 133 23.12 16.67 -6.66
C ALA A 133 23.56 16.77 -8.14
N LYS A 134 24.26 17.86 -8.48
CA LYS A 134 24.89 18.00 -9.79
C LYS A 134 25.86 16.83 -10.04
N GLY A 135 25.71 16.13 -11.15
CA GLY A 135 26.44 14.90 -11.46
C GLY A 135 25.61 13.63 -11.33
N HIS A 136 24.61 13.61 -10.43
CA HIS A 136 23.72 12.47 -10.20
C HIS A 136 22.26 12.70 -10.64
N ARG A 137 21.97 13.88 -11.22
CA ARG A 137 20.61 14.27 -11.64
C ARG A 137 20.05 13.44 -12.77
N TRP A 138 20.91 12.98 -13.68
CA TRP A 138 20.50 12.33 -14.91
C TRP A 138 20.65 10.82 -14.84
N GLY A 139 19.58 10.11 -15.18
CA GLY A 139 19.57 8.66 -15.30
C GLY A 139 19.26 8.21 -16.73
N PHE A 140 19.97 7.17 -17.20
CA PHE A 140 19.74 6.54 -18.50
C PHE A 140 19.10 5.17 -18.32
N PHE A 141 17.95 4.98 -18.96
CA PHE A 141 17.08 3.81 -18.76
C PHE A 141 16.71 3.20 -20.12
N PRO A 142 17.58 2.31 -20.67
CA PRO A 142 17.29 1.60 -21.91
C PRO A 142 16.40 0.38 -21.66
N SER A 143 15.63 0.00 -22.69
CA SER A 143 14.94 -1.29 -22.73
C SER A 143 14.90 -1.85 -24.16
N ILE A 144 14.85 -3.18 -24.26
CA ILE A 144 14.69 -3.92 -25.49
C ILE A 144 13.59 -4.97 -25.31
N ALA A 145 12.78 -5.13 -26.35
CA ALA A 145 11.79 -6.20 -26.42
C ALA A 145 11.85 -6.88 -27.78
N VAL A 146 11.61 -8.17 -27.79
CA VAL A 146 11.50 -8.99 -28.99
C VAL A 146 10.22 -9.80 -28.94
N GLY A 147 9.63 -10.03 -30.10
CA GLY A 147 8.45 -10.86 -30.27
C GLY A 147 8.54 -11.71 -31.53
N TYR A 148 8.02 -12.92 -31.43
CA TYR A 148 7.95 -13.84 -32.55
C TYR A 148 6.54 -14.42 -32.68
N ASN A 149 5.87 -14.05 -33.77
CA ASN A 149 4.57 -14.60 -34.13
C ASN A 149 4.76 -15.94 -34.86
N ILE A 150 4.86 -17.02 -34.12
CA ILE A 150 5.09 -18.35 -34.67
C ILE A 150 3.95 -18.78 -35.61
N SER A 151 2.74 -18.36 -35.30
CA SER A 151 1.54 -18.67 -36.12
C SER A 151 1.57 -18.10 -37.54
N GLU A 152 2.44 -17.11 -37.82
CA GLU A 152 2.60 -16.53 -39.16
C GLU A 152 3.59 -17.32 -40.03
N GLU A 153 4.24 -18.36 -39.50
CA GLU A 153 5.14 -19.21 -40.26
C GLU A 153 4.42 -20.28 -41.05
N ALA A 154 4.96 -20.61 -42.22
CA ALA A 154 4.36 -21.61 -43.13
C ALA A 154 4.27 -23.02 -42.51
N PHE A 155 5.27 -23.38 -41.68
CA PHE A 155 5.24 -24.69 -40.99
C PHE A 155 4.16 -24.81 -39.94
N PHE A 156 3.62 -23.67 -39.46
CA PHE A 156 2.57 -23.64 -38.44
C PHE A 156 1.16 -23.84 -39.01
N GLU A 157 1.00 -23.71 -40.33
CA GLU A 157 -0.30 -23.74 -41.00
C GLU A 157 -1.17 -24.97 -40.62
N PRO A 158 -0.63 -26.23 -40.51
CA PRO A 158 -1.41 -27.37 -40.07
C PRO A 158 -1.97 -27.27 -38.67
N LEU A 159 -1.36 -26.45 -37.80
CA LEU A 159 -1.74 -26.30 -36.40
C LEU A 159 -2.75 -25.15 -36.17
N LYS A 160 -3.01 -24.31 -37.17
CA LYS A 160 -3.91 -23.14 -37.06
C LYS A 160 -5.36 -23.50 -36.71
N ASN A 161 -5.78 -24.70 -37.00
CA ASN A 161 -7.11 -25.19 -36.61
C ASN A 161 -7.29 -25.28 -35.08
N VAL A 162 -6.20 -25.48 -34.35
CA VAL A 162 -6.17 -25.56 -32.86
C VAL A 162 -5.58 -24.29 -32.28
N PHE A 163 -4.38 -23.92 -32.72
CA PHE A 163 -3.65 -22.73 -32.29
C PHE A 163 -3.85 -21.63 -33.35
N SER A 164 -4.91 -20.85 -33.21
CA SER A 164 -5.24 -19.78 -34.18
C SER A 164 -4.23 -18.65 -34.16
N ASN A 165 -3.59 -18.40 -33.01
CA ASN A 165 -2.45 -17.48 -32.87
C ASN A 165 -1.51 -18.00 -31.78
N MET A 166 -0.20 -17.85 -32.01
CA MET A 166 0.84 -18.16 -31.04
C MET A 166 1.98 -17.16 -31.18
N LYS A 167 2.22 -16.38 -30.12
CA LYS A 167 3.27 -15.38 -30.05
C LYS A 167 4.08 -15.56 -28.77
N ILE A 168 5.39 -15.61 -28.92
CA ILE A 168 6.34 -15.56 -27.79
C ILE A 168 6.93 -14.15 -27.76
N ARG A 169 7.11 -13.60 -26.57
CA ARG A 169 7.71 -12.30 -26.36
C ARG A 169 8.66 -12.32 -25.18
N ALA A 170 9.71 -11.52 -25.26
CA ALA A 170 10.65 -11.31 -24.18
C ALA A 170 11.06 -9.85 -24.13
N SER A 171 11.27 -9.33 -22.95
CA SER A 171 11.77 -7.98 -22.75
C SER A 171 12.75 -7.91 -21.60
N TRP A 172 13.68 -6.99 -21.73
CA TRP A 172 14.62 -6.59 -20.69
C TRP A 172 14.72 -5.07 -20.67
N GLY A 173 14.79 -4.48 -19.49
CA GLY A 173 14.95 -3.03 -19.41
C GLY A 173 15.29 -2.53 -18.03
N LEU A 174 15.79 -1.29 -18.00
CA LEU A 174 16.04 -0.51 -16.79
C LEU A 174 14.94 0.52 -16.60
N VAL A 175 14.52 0.71 -15.34
CA VAL A 175 13.55 1.74 -14.94
C VAL A 175 14.15 2.50 -13.76
N GLY A 176 14.20 3.83 -13.87
CA GLY A 176 14.65 4.70 -12.78
C GLY A 176 13.49 5.17 -11.91
N ASN A 177 13.74 5.29 -10.62
CA ASN A 177 12.84 5.91 -9.67
C ASN A 177 13.59 7.00 -8.89
N ASP A 178 13.06 8.22 -8.88
CA ASP A 178 13.62 9.38 -8.16
C ASP A 178 12.87 9.69 -6.86
N ASN A 179 12.02 8.78 -6.41
CA ASN A 179 11.28 8.96 -5.16
C ASN A 179 12.18 8.69 -3.94
N ILE A 180 12.44 9.72 -3.18
CA ILE A 180 13.25 9.69 -1.96
C ILE A 180 12.39 9.86 -0.69
N GLY A 181 11.20 9.24 -0.66
CA GLY A 181 10.33 9.21 0.52
C GLY A 181 9.79 10.56 0.97
N GLY A 182 9.63 11.51 0.04
CA GLY A 182 9.14 12.87 0.34
C GLY A 182 10.21 13.83 0.86
N ALA A 183 11.42 13.36 1.16
CA ALA A 183 12.57 14.22 1.44
C ALA A 183 12.93 15.03 0.17
N ARG A 184 13.51 16.22 0.37
CA ARG A 184 13.97 17.08 -0.72
C ARG A 184 15.41 17.46 -0.48
N PHE A 185 16.16 17.61 -1.58
CA PHE A 185 17.54 18.10 -1.54
C PHE A 185 18.41 17.40 -0.49
N VAL A 186 18.33 16.04 -0.47
CA VAL A 186 19.06 15.23 0.53
C VAL A 186 20.58 15.36 0.43
N TYR A 187 21.07 15.96 -0.65
CA TYR A 187 22.48 16.31 -0.82
C TYR A 187 22.89 17.53 0.01
N MET A 188 21.93 18.30 0.55
CA MET A 188 22.18 19.43 1.47
C MET A 188 21.91 19.01 2.92
N PRO A 189 22.73 19.47 3.87
CA PRO A 189 22.44 19.26 5.29
C PRO A 189 21.23 20.09 5.72
N THR A 190 20.55 19.64 6.78
CA THR A 190 19.52 20.40 7.46
C THR A 190 19.95 20.65 8.90
N ILE A 191 19.91 21.90 9.32
CA ILE A 191 20.33 22.34 10.66
C ILE A 191 19.10 22.88 11.40
N ASN A 192 18.85 22.34 12.59
CA ASN A 192 17.90 22.91 13.54
C ASN A 192 18.63 23.89 14.45
N LEU A 193 18.27 25.17 14.39
CA LEU A 193 18.93 26.23 15.17
C LEU A 193 18.55 26.20 16.65
N THR A 194 17.47 25.51 17.01
CA THR A 194 16.92 25.42 18.37
C THR A 194 16.90 24.00 18.91
N GLY A 195 17.85 23.18 18.45
CA GLY A 195 17.96 21.79 18.88
C GLY A 195 18.41 21.66 20.32
N THR A 196 18.44 20.40 20.79
CA THR A 196 18.97 20.08 22.13
C THR A 196 20.43 20.48 22.18
N GLY A 197 20.73 21.51 22.98
CA GLY A 197 22.10 22.01 23.16
C GLY A 197 22.79 21.32 24.32
N TYR A 198 23.42 22.12 25.16
CA TYR A 198 24.18 21.67 26.32
C TYR A 198 23.39 21.89 27.61
N THR A 199 23.41 20.89 28.50
CA THR A 199 22.77 20.97 29.82
C THR A 199 23.83 21.21 30.89
N THR A 200 23.62 22.19 31.74
CA THR A 200 24.49 22.57 32.87
C THR A 200 23.70 22.63 34.18
N GLY A 201 24.39 22.89 35.27
CA GLY A 201 23.84 22.91 36.63
C GLY A 201 24.16 21.64 37.40
N LEU A 202 24.09 21.68 38.71
CA LEU A 202 24.39 20.53 39.58
C LEU A 202 23.45 19.36 39.30
N ASP A 203 22.18 19.66 38.97
CA ASP A 203 21.14 18.69 38.70
C ASP A 203 20.78 18.61 37.20
N GLY A 204 21.57 19.23 36.33
CA GLY A 204 21.30 19.26 34.90
C GLY A 204 20.02 20.01 34.51
N ASP A 205 19.67 21.04 35.27
CA ASP A 205 18.42 21.80 35.16
C ASP A 205 18.47 22.96 34.16
N ILE A 206 19.69 23.41 33.78
CA ILE A 206 19.89 24.52 32.87
C ILE A 206 20.24 23.99 31.48
N THR A 207 19.28 24.07 30.56
CA THR A 207 19.47 23.63 29.16
C THR A 207 19.64 24.82 28.22
N TYR A 208 20.77 24.86 27.52
CA TYR A 208 21.04 25.82 26.45
C TYR A 208 20.69 25.19 25.10
N LYS A 209 19.82 25.82 24.35
CA LYS A 209 19.49 25.41 22.97
C LYS A 209 20.60 25.89 22.04
N GLY A 210 20.91 25.08 21.02
CA GLY A 210 21.93 25.39 20.03
C GLY A 210 21.67 24.75 18.69
N PRO A 211 22.47 25.11 17.67
CA PRO A 211 22.33 24.49 16.34
C PRO A 211 22.78 23.03 16.38
N VAL A 212 21.92 22.13 15.83
CA VAL A 212 22.24 20.72 15.67
C VAL A 212 21.89 20.28 14.24
N TYR A 213 22.67 19.36 13.70
CA TYR A 213 22.29 18.71 12.43
C TYR A 213 21.10 17.80 12.66
N SER A 214 20.00 18.07 11.99
CA SER A 214 18.87 17.13 11.91
C SER A 214 19.02 16.15 10.76
N ARG A 215 19.84 16.50 9.75
CA ARG A 215 20.19 15.61 8.62
C ARG A 215 21.56 16.00 8.06
N TYR A 216 22.44 15.03 7.87
CA TYR A 216 23.65 15.22 7.07
C TYR A 216 23.31 15.17 5.58
N GLY A 217 23.91 16.07 4.79
CA GLY A 217 23.80 16.03 3.34
C GLY A 217 24.61 14.89 2.74
N ASN A 218 24.06 14.21 1.72
CA ASN A 218 24.79 13.21 0.96
C ASN A 218 24.67 13.50 -0.55
N PRO A 219 25.71 14.04 -1.19
CA PRO A 219 25.71 14.35 -2.62
C PRO A 219 25.72 13.11 -3.53
N GLU A 220 26.08 11.94 -3.00
CA GLU A 220 26.17 10.68 -3.77
C GLU A 220 24.82 10.00 -3.99
N VAL A 221 23.74 10.53 -3.39
CA VAL A 221 22.40 9.98 -3.59
C VAL A 221 21.97 10.13 -5.06
N THR A 222 21.53 9.02 -5.64
CA THR A 222 21.17 8.90 -7.05
C THR A 222 19.88 8.11 -7.24
N TRP A 223 19.53 7.85 -8.48
CA TRP A 223 18.37 7.07 -8.89
C TRP A 223 18.38 5.66 -8.33
N GLU A 224 17.23 5.21 -7.84
CA GLU A 224 16.93 3.80 -7.65
C GLU A 224 16.71 3.15 -9.01
N VAL A 225 17.30 1.98 -9.25
CA VAL A 225 17.26 1.30 -10.55
C VAL A 225 16.57 -0.06 -10.44
N GLY A 226 15.47 -0.22 -11.16
CA GLY A 226 14.80 -1.50 -11.38
C GLY A 226 15.24 -2.15 -12.68
N LYS A 227 15.89 -3.31 -12.61
CA LYS A 227 16.20 -4.18 -13.75
C LYS A 227 15.08 -5.18 -13.91
N LYS A 228 14.35 -5.12 -15.02
CA LYS A 228 13.17 -5.94 -15.29
C LYS A 228 13.41 -6.90 -16.44
N VAL A 229 12.97 -8.13 -16.26
CA VAL A 229 12.88 -9.18 -17.28
C VAL A 229 11.43 -9.66 -17.32
N ASN A 230 10.88 -9.79 -18.51
CA ASN A 230 9.57 -10.42 -18.72
C ASN A 230 9.68 -11.38 -19.90
N VAL A 231 9.09 -12.56 -19.75
CA VAL A 231 8.91 -13.54 -20.83
C VAL A 231 7.45 -13.90 -20.87
N GLY A 232 6.84 -13.72 -22.04
CA GLY A 232 5.40 -13.92 -22.23
C GLY A 232 5.08 -14.84 -23.38
N LEU A 233 3.93 -15.48 -23.25
CA LEU A 233 3.31 -16.35 -24.27
C LEU A 233 1.86 -15.92 -24.45
N ASP A 234 1.51 -15.53 -25.68
CA ASP A 234 0.15 -15.24 -26.09
C ASP A 234 -0.35 -16.36 -26.99
N LEU A 235 -1.44 -16.99 -26.60
CA LEU A 235 -2.08 -18.08 -27.34
C LEU A 235 -3.52 -17.75 -27.66
N GLN A 236 -3.94 -18.04 -28.87
CA GLN A 236 -5.35 -18.10 -29.22
C GLN A 236 -5.70 -19.52 -29.68
N LEU A 237 -6.62 -20.14 -28.98
CA LEU A 237 -7.07 -21.50 -29.26
C LEU A 237 -8.48 -21.49 -29.84
N PHE A 238 -8.69 -22.27 -30.93
CA PHE A 238 -9.99 -22.49 -31.57
C PHE A 238 -10.73 -21.19 -31.94
N ASN A 239 -10.00 -20.10 -32.22
CA ASN A 239 -10.55 -18.75 -32.42
C ASN A 239 -11.49 -18.25 -31.30
N SER A 240 -11.42 -18.88 -30.12
CA SER A 240 -12.40 -18.65 -29.06
C SER A 240 -11.77 -18.40 -27.68
N LEU A 241 -10.61 -18.96 -27.41
CA LEU A 241 -9.92 -18.86 -26.14
C LEU A 241 -8.57 -18.14 -26.32
N ASN A 242 -8.43 -16.96 -25.74
CA ASN A 242 -7.18 -16.22 -25.65
C ASN A 242 -6.57 -16.46 -24.27
N LEU A 243 -5.31 -16.86 -24.25
CA LEU A 243 -4.52 -17.05 -23.04
C LEU A 243 -3.28 -16.16 -23.13
N THR A 244 -3.03 -15.41 -22.08
CA THR A 244 -1.79 -14.64 -21.91
C THR A 244 -1.11 -15.11 -20.64
N MET A 245 0.15 -15.45 -20.73
CA MET A 245 0.97 -15.95 -19.62
C MET A 245 2.26 -15.16 -19.60
N ASP A 246 2.61 -14.61 -18.46
CA ASP A 246 3.84 -13.84 -18.25
C ASP A 246 4.58 -14.37 -17.03
N TYR A 247 5.86 -14.56 -17.17
CA TYR A 247 6.81 -14.63 -16.07
C TYR A 247 7.58 -13.32 -16.00
N PHE A 248 7.61 -12.71 -14.84
CA PHE A 248 8.39 -11.50 -14.61
C PHE A 248 9.39 -11.66 -13.47
N HIS A 249 10.52 -11.01 -13.63
CA HIS A 249 11.53 -10.88 -12.60
C HIS A 249 12.07 -9.45 -12.59
N GLU A 250 12.07 -8.84 -11.42
CA GLU A 250 12.63 -7.51 -11.19
C GLU A 250 13.69 -7.58 -10.08
N THR A 251 14.86 -7.04 -10.34
CA THR A 251 15.85 -6.73 -9.30
C THR A 251 15.95 -5.22 -9.18
N ARG A 252 15.69 -4.70 -8.00
CA ARG A 252 15.73 -3.29 -7.69
C ARG A 252 16.91 -3.01 -6.78
N THR A 253 17.81 -2.14 -7.23
CA THR A 253 19.04 -1.75 -6.54
C THR A 253 19.03 -0.26 -6.22
N ASP A 254 19.97 0.15 -5.40
CA ASP A 254 20.17 1.55 -5.04
C ASP A 254 18.92 2.19 -4.42
N ILE A 255 18.15 1.40 -3.67
CA ILE A 255 16.95 1.87 -2.97
C ILE A 255 17.37 2.86 -1.89
N PHE A 256 16.73 4.03 -1.91
CA PHE A 256 16.94 5.09 -0.95
C PHE A 256 16.52 4.65 0.46
N GLN A 257 17.43 4.77 1.41
CA GLN A 257 17.23 4.33 2.79
C GLN A 257 17.95 5.25 3.78
N GLU A 258 17.39 5.40 4.99
CA GLU A 258 18.10 5.94 6.14
C GLU A 258 19.13 4.90 6.62
N ARG A 259 20.35 5.33 6.88
CA ARG A 259 21.44 4.45 7.33
C ARG A 259 21.19 3.96 8.75
N GLY A 260 21.11 2.65 8.92
CA GLY A 260 20.87 1.99 10.21
C GLY A 260 22.13 1.60 10.99
N THR A 261 23.30 1.61 10.33
CA THR A 261 24.57 1.10 10.90
C THR A 261 25.48 2.17 11.49
N ILE A 262 24.97 3.39 11.73
CA ILE A 262 25.79 4.46 12.33
C ILE A 262 25.93 4.21 13.83
N PRO A 263 27.17 4.05 14.36
CA PRO A 263 27.38 3.87 15.78
C PRO A 263 26.95 5.10 16.59
N GLN A 264 26.20 4.89 17.65
CA GLN A 264 25.69 6.00 18.51
C GLN A 264 26.80 6.82 19.18
N TYR A 265 27.98 6.22 19.44
CA TYR A 265 29.11 6.91 20.06
C TYR A 265 29.75 8.02 19.18
N LEU A 266 29.36 8.09 17.90
CA LEU A 266 29.78 9.19 17.01
C LEU A 266 29.06 10.51 17.31
N GLY A 267 28.17 10.54 18.31
CA GLY A 267 27.45 11.76 18.71
C GLY A 267 26.39 12.20 17.68
N THR A 268 26.01 11.31 16.75
CA THR A 268 25.03 11.58 15.69
C THR A 268 23.60 11.21 16.10
N ALA A 269 23.36 10.96 17.39
CA ALA A 269 22.05 10.55 17.89
C ALA A 269 20.95 11.52 17.42
N GLY A 270 19.95 10.97 16.69
CA GLY A 270 18.85 11.75 16.12
C GLY A 270 19.15 12.45 14.79
N THR A 271 20.40 12.40 14.28
CA THR A 271 20.75 12.97 12.98
C THR A 271 20.59 11.92 11.88
N LYS A 272 19.79 12.22 10.87
CA LYS A 272 19.52 11.31 9.77
C LYS A 272 20.62 11.37 8.72
N VAL A 273 21.03 10.20 8.26
CA VAL A 273 21.95 10.03 7.13
C VAL A 273 21.28 9.11 6.11
N PHE A 274 21.19 9.55 4.87
CA PHE A 274 20.53 8.79 3.81
C PHE A 274 21.52 8.33 2.74
N GLY A 275 21.21 7.24 2.06
CA GLY A 275 21.97 6.73 0.93
C GLY A 275 21.16 5.72 0.11
N ASN A 276 21.74 5.30 -1.01
CA ASN A 276 21.20 4.22 -1.85
C ASN A 276 21.75 2.88 -1.34
N LEU A 277 21.16 2.35 -0.26
CA LEU A 277 21.77 1.29 0.56
C LEU A 277 21.06 -0.05 0.46
N ALA A 278 19.80 -0.07 0.01
CA ALA A 278 19.00 -1.28 -0.02
C ALA A 278 18.80 -1.83 -1.43
N ALA A 279 18.46 -3.11 -1.50
CA ALA A 279 18.07 -3.80 -2.72
C ALA A 279 17.00 -4.85 -2.44
N MET A 280 16.17 -5.13 -3.44
CA MET A 280 15.14 -6.16 -3.37
C MET A 280 14.95 -6.83 -4.73
N LYS A 281 14.38 -8.02 -4.71
CA LYS A 281 13.90 -8.70 -5.92
C LYS A 281 12.39 -8.90 -5.82
N ASN A 282 11.73 -8.96 -6.97
CA ASN A 282 10.32 -9.30 -7.10
C ASN A 282 10.15 -10.21 -8.31
N GLN A 283 9.42 -11.32 -8.16
CA GLN A 283 9.19 -12.26 -9.25
C GLN A 283 7.81 -12.88 -9.14
N GLY A 284 7.29 -13.32 -10.27
CA GLY A 284 5.96 -13.90 -10.27
C GLY A 284 5.47 -14.30 -11.64
N PHE A 285 4.18 -14.64 -11.67
CA PHE A 285 3.46 -15.05 -12.86
C PHE A 285 2.16 -14.26 -12.96
N ASP A 286 1.88 -13.79 -14.17
CA ASP A 286 0.58 -13.27 -14.56
C ASP A 286 -0.07 -14.21 -15.57
N PHE A 287 -1.34 -14.48 -15.37
CA PHE A 287 -2.15 -15.30 -16.25
C PHE A 287 -3.47 -14.60 -16.53
N ALA A 288 -3.85 -14.53 -17.81
CA ALA A 288 -5.16 -14.06 -18.23
C ALA A 288 -5.79 -15.06 -19.24
N ALA A 289 -7.06 -15.31 -19.07
CA ALA A 289 -7.87 -16.12 -19.99
C ALA A 289 -9.12 -15.35 -20.40
N ASP A 290 -9.39 -15.29 -21.69
CA ASP A 290 -10.58 -14.70 -22.27
C ASP A 290 -11.19 -15.68 -23.29
N PHE A 291 -12.32 -16.23 -22.93
CA PHE A 291 -13.05 -17.18 -23.77
C PHE A 291 -14.32 -16.54 -24.29
N ASN A 292 -14.55 -16.63 -25.60
CA ASN A 292 -15.74 -16.10 -26.25
C ASN A 292 -16.20 -17.08 -27.33
N LYS A 293 -17.41 -17.60 -27.20
CA LYS A 293 -17.94 -18.53 -28.18
C LYS A 293 -19.44 -18.37 -28.39
N LYS A 294 -19.83 -18.29 -29.67
CA LYS A 294 -21.21 -18.41 -30.10
C LYS A 294 -21.52 -19.88 -30.42
N ILE A 295 -22.55 -20.44 -29.79
CA ILE A 295 -22.99 -21.82 -29.98
C ILE A 295 -24.40 -21.79 -30.60
N GLY A 296 -24.49 -22.23 -31.84
CA GLY A 296 -25.71 -22.13 -32.61
C GLY A 296 -26.19 -20.70 -32.81
N LYS A 297 -27.51 -20.49 -32.84
CA LYS A 297 -28.12 -19.16 -33.02
C LYS A 297 -28.39 -18.44 -31.69
N ASP A 298 -28.55 -19.19 -30.61
CA ASP A 298 -29.19 -18.73 -29.39
C ASP A 298 -28.23 -18.48 -28.24
N TRP A 299 -27.05 -19.13 -28.24
CA TRP A 299 -26.12 -19.04 -27.13
C TRP A 299 -24.88 -18.23 -27.47
N PHE A 300 -24.50 -17.36 -26.56
CA PHE A 300 -23.19 -16.74 -26.51
C PHE A 300 -22.62 -16.89 -25.10
N ILE A 301 -21.47 -17.51 -25.01
CA ILE A 301 -20.77 -17.76 -23.74
C ILE A 301 -19.45 -17.02 -23.76
N SER A 302 -19.21 -16.23 -22.74
CA SER A 302 -17.95 -15.55 -22.49
C SER A 302 -17.47 -15.90 -21.08
N PHE A 303 -16.16 -16.04 -20.91
CA PHE A 303 -15.53 -16.22 -19.62
C PHE A 303 -14.26 -15.37 -19.56
N LYS A 304 -14.06 -14.64 -18.46
CA LYS A 304 -12.83 -13.91 -18.18
C LYS A 304 -12.23 -14.42 -16.89
N GLY A 305 -10.92 -14.62 -16.90
CA GLY A 305 -10.16 -15.02 -15.74
C GLY A 305 -8.81 -14.32 -15.70
N THR A 306 -8.38 -13.86 -14.54
CA THR A 306 -7.05 -13.31 -14.29
C THR A 306 -6.49 -13.90 -13.01
N PHE A 307 -5.18 -14.11 -13.00
CA PHE A 307 -4.45 -14.61 -11.83
C PHE A 307 -3.06 -13.99 -11.81
N THR A 308 -2.67 -13.42 -10.69
CA THR A 308 -1.34 -12.89 -10.44
C THR A 308 -0.78 -13.54 -9.19
N TYR A 309 0.43 -14.03 -9.28
CA TYR A 309 1.27 -14.37 -8.13
C TYR A 309 2.54 -13.55 -8.18
N ALA A 310 2.81 -12.77 -7.13
CA ALA A 310 4.00 -11.95 -7.01
C ALA A 310 4.61 -12.11 -5.61
N HIS A 311 5.90 -12.40 -5.57
CA HIS A 311 6.67 -12.52 -4.33
C HIS A 311 7.87 -11.61 -4.38
N ASN A 312 8.02 -10.78 -3.35
CA ASN A 312 9.17 -9.89 -3.20
C ASN A 312 10.02 -10.29 -1.99
N GLU A 313 11.32 -10.02 -2.08
CA GLU A 313 12.29 -10.32 -1.03
C GLU A 313 13.35 -9.22 -0.97
N ILE A 314 13.63 -8.74 0.23
CA ILE A 314 14.73 -7.81 0.49
C ILE A 314 16.04 -8.58 0.39
N THR A 315 16.93 -8.19 -0.53
CA THR A 315 18.21 -8.85 -0.76
C THR A 315 19.39 -8.13 -0.10
N LYS A 316 19.20 -6.82 0.17
CA LYS A 316 20.19 -5.99 0.87
C LYS A 316 19.45 -4.92 1.67
N TYR A 317 19.89 -4.70 2.88
CA TYR A 317 19.35 -3.66 3.76
C TYR A 317 20.43 -3.17 4.72
N ASP A 318 20.55 -1.87 4.95
CA ASP A 318 21.53 -1.32 5.90
C ASP A 318 20.91 -1.34 7.31
N GLU A 319 21.17 -2.40 8.05
CA GLU A 319 20.61 -2.67 9.37
C GLU A 319 21.64 -3.29 10.32
N SER A 320 21.39 -3.13 11.60
CA SER A 320 22.14 -3.83 12.66
C SER A 320 21.12 -4.50 13.61
N PRO A 321 20.55 -5.64 13.20
CA PRO A 321 19.58 -6.34 14.03
C PRO A 321 20.26 -6.88 15.31
N LYS A 322 19.55 -6.84 16.44
CA LYS A 322 20.04 -7.41 17.70
C LYS A 322 20.29 -8.92 17.57
N TYR A 323 19.39 -9.61 16.86
CA TYR A 323 19.45 -11.04 16.62
C TYR A 323 19.28 -11.36 15.13
N ALA A 324 19.93 -12.43 14.66
CA ALA A 324 19.91 -12.81 13.25
C ALA A 324 18.49 -13.06 12.69
N PHE A 325 17.58 -13.61 13.52
CA PHE A 325 16.19 -13.86 13.10
C PHE A 325 15.36 -12.58 12.88
N GLN A 326 15.86 -11.43 13.34
CA GLN A 326 15.22 -10.13 13.15
C GLN A 326 15.65 -9.43 11.85
N SER A 327 16.64 -9.99 11.13
CA SER A 327 17.09 -9.40 9.87
C SER A 327 15.93 -9.26 8.88
N LYS A 328 15.85 -8.10 8.23
CA LYS A 328 14.94 -7.84 7.11
C LYS A 328 15.38 -8.52 5.82
N VAL A 329 16.68 -8.80 5.70
CA VAL A 329 17.22 -9.50 4.52
C VAL A 329 16.64 -10.91 4.47
N GLY A 330 16.12 -11.30 3.31
CA GLY A 330 15.38 -12.55 3.10
C GLY A 330 13.88 -12.44 3.36
N GLN A 331 13.39 -11.30 3.86
CA GLN A 331 11.97 -11.09 4.14
C GLN A 331 11.28 -10.29 3.02
N SER A 332 9.96 -10.45 2.92
CA SER A 332 9.14 -9.57 2.08
C SER A 332 9.10 -8.15 2.65
N ALA A 333 9.12 -7.13 1.79
CA ALA A 333 9.08 -5.73 2.20
C ALA A 333 7.84 -5.36 3.05
N ASN A 334 6.74 -6.08 2.87
CA ASN A 334 5.45 -5.80 3.51
C ASN A 334 5.10 -6.82 4.60
N ILE A 335 6.06 -7.60 5.06
CA ILE A 335 5.84 -8.56 6.14
C ILE A 335 5.89 -7.83 7.49
N PRO A 336 4.89 -7.98 8.37
CA PRO A 336 4.93 -7.36 9.68
C PRO A 336 5.82 -8.15 10.65
N SER A 337 6.55 -7.43 11.51
CA SER A 337 7.15 -8.00 12.70
C SER A 337 6.09 -8.13 13.79
N ILE A 338 6.06 -9.25 14.51
CA ILE A 338 5.03 -9.58 15.48
C ILE A 338 5.63 -10.26 16.70
N MET A 339 5.02 -10.07 17.88
CA MET A 339 5.22 -10.91 19.05
C MET A 339 4.46 -12.23 18.86
N ILE A 340 4.96 -13.32 19.42
CA ILE A 340 4.25 -14.59 19.44
C ILE A 340 3.54 -14.74 20.79
N SER A 341 2.24 -15.00 20.75
CA SER A 341 1.43 -15.19 21.95
C SER A 341 1.33 -16.67 22.36
N ASP A 342 1.27 -16.91 23.65
CA ASP A 342 0.98 -18.20 24.28
C ASP A 342 -0.39 -18.14 25.00
N GLY A 343 -1.39 -17.54 24.35
CA GLY A 343 -2.71 -17.30 24.90
C GLY A 343 -2.77 -16.15 25.89
N LEU A 344 -3.64 -16.27 26.89
CA LEU A 344 -3.84 -15.27 27.94
C LEU A 344 -3.37 -15.81 29.28
N PHE A 345 -2.88 -14.94 30.16
CA PHE A 345 -2.56 -15.31 31.53
C PHE A 345 -3.79 -15.87 32.24
N LYS A 346 -3.65 -17.05 32.83
CA LYS A 346 -4.74 -17.77 33.47
C LYS A 346 -5.16 -17.12 34.80
N ASP A 347 -4.20 -16.89 35.67
CA ASP A 347 -4.39 -16.41 37.03
C ASP A 347 -3.18 -15.59 37.52
N PRO A 348 -3.22 -14.99 38.71
CA PRO A 348 -2.11 -14.20 39.24
C PRO A 348 -0.82 -15.00 39.46
N ASP A 349 -0.91 -16.29 39.71
CA ASP A 349 0.27 -17.15 39.91
C ASP A 349 0.96 -17.39 38.55
N ASP A 350 0.20 -17.57 37.47
CA ASP A 350 0.75 -17.64 36.10
C ASP A 350 1.49 -16.35 35.73
N VAL A 351 0.95 -15.18 36.05
CA VAL A 351 1.63 -13.89 35.87
C VAL A 351 2.94 -13.82 36.65
N LYS A 352 2.91 -14.21 37.92
CA LYS A 352 4.06 -14.15 38.84
C LYS A 352 5.20 -15.08 38.42
N ASN A 353 4.85 -16.26 37.89
CA ASN A 353 5.80 -17.31 37.52
C ASN A 353 6.28 -17.21 36.08
N SER A 354 5.78 -16.26 35.33
CA SER A 354 6.18 -16.00 33.93
C SER A 354 7.34 -15.00 33.85
N ASN A 355 8.05 -15.00 32.73
CA ASN A 355 9.05 -14.00 32.45
C ASN A 355 8.43 -12.60 32.50
N GLN A 356 9.21 -11.61 32.86
CA GLN A 356 8.78 -10.21 32.81
C GLN A 356 8.35 -9.88 31.38
N GLN A 357 7.10 -9.41 31.22
CA GLN A 357 6.55 -9.04 29.93
C GLN A 357 6.67 -7.55 29.67
N ILE A 358 6.59 -7.19 28.39
CA ILE A 358 6.59 -5.80 27.93
C ILE A 358 5.44 -5.01 28.60
N GLY A 359 5.72 -3.78 29.07
CA GLY A 359 4.72 -2.87 29.63
C GLY A 359 4.42 -3.00 31.12
N GLY A 360 4.94 -4.00 31.85
CA GLY A 360 4.72 -4.19 33.29
C GLY A 360 3.22 -4.31 33.67
N ASN A 361 2.90 -4.23 34.96
CA ASN A 361 1.53 -4.20 35.52
C ASN A 361 0.53 -5.18 34.88
N LEU A 362 0.94 -6.45 34.78
CA LEU A 362 0.14 -7.50 34.17
C LEU A 362 -0.88 -8.07 35.15
N SER A 363 -1.94 -8.59 34.60
CA SER A 363 -2.98 -9.32 35.36
C SER A 363 -3.47 -10.54 34.56
N ALA A 364 -4.16 -11.45 35.26
CA ALA A 364 -4.87 -12.53 34.58
C ALA A 364 -5.77 -11.99 33.46
N GLY A 365 -5.78 -12.67 32.33
CA GLY A 365 -6.49 -12.26 31.13
C GLY A 365 -5.75 -11.27 30.22
N ASP A 366 -4.54 -10.83 30.56
CA ASP A 366 -3.65 -10.14 29.62
C ASP A 366 -2.97 -11.15 28.68
N ILE A 367 -2.52 -10.67 27.50
CA ILE A 367 -1.84 -11.52 26.53
C ILE A 367 -0.48 -11.95 27.09
N LYS A 368 -0.19 -13.25 27.03
CA LYS A 368 1.09 -13.83 27.40
C LYS A 368 1.95 -14.01 26.16
N TYR A 369 3.14 -13.44 26.13
CA TYR A 369 4.06 -13.57 25.02
C TYR A 369 5.20 -14.52 25.32
N VAL A 370 5.69 -15.16 24.26
CA VAL A 370 6.81 -16.09 24.30
C VAL A 370 8.12 -15.32 24.28
N ASN A 371 9.07 -15.67 25.14
CA ASN A 371 10.44 -15.20 25.05
C ASN A 371 11.13 -15.93 23.89
N ILE A 372 11.17 -15.30 22.75
CA ILE A 372 11.75 -15.86 21.51
C ILE A 372 13.27 -15.85 21.57
N SER A 373 13.86 -14.81 22.15
CA SER A 373 15.31 -14.70 22.31
C SER A 373 15.87 -15.90 23.07
N LYS A 374 15.18 -16.34 24.10
CA LYS A 374 15.52 -17.55 24.88
C LYS A 374 15.51 -18.83 24.04
N LEU A 375 14.55 -18.97 23.13
CA LEU A 375 14.46 -20.14 22.23
C LEU A 375 15.66 -20.22 21.27
N TYR A 376 16.27 -19.08 20.96
CA TYR A 376 17.49 -18.99 20.12
C TYR A 376 18.79 -18.97 20.95
N GLY A 377 18.71 -19.26 22.26
CA GLY A 377 19.89 -19.37 23.14
C GLY A 377 20.38 -18.05 23.75
N TYR A 378 19.55 -16.99 23.68
CA TYR A 378 19.81 -15.71 24.35
C TYR A 378 18.93 -15.65 25.61
N ASP A 379 19.52 -15.85 26.77
CA ASP A 379 18.76 -15.92 28.03
C ASP A 379 18.78 -14.57 28.75
N ASP A 380 17.72 -13.78 28.57
CA ASP A 380 17.54 -12.50 29.24
C ASP A 380 16.33 -12.47 30.21
N ASP A 381 15.55 -13.58 30.30
CA ASP A 381 14.35 -13.73 31.13
C ASP A 381 13.32 -12.59 31.03
N ILE A 382 13.40 -11.77 29.96
CA ILE A 382 12.53 -10.63 29.70
C ILE A 382 11.91 -10.81 28.33
N VAL A 383 10.62 -10.57 28.20
CA VAL A 383 9.92 -10.45 26.93
C VAL A 383 9.79 -8.99 26.58
N ASP A 384 10.50 -8.56 25.56
CA ASP A 384 10.51 -7.18 25.08
C ASP A 384 10.43 -7.11 23.53
N ILE A 385 10.70 -5.95 22.96
CA ILE A 385 10.72 -5.78 21.51
C ILE A 385 11.80 -6.63 20.80
N SER A 386 12.75 -7.20 21.54
CA SER A 386 13.76 -8.11 20.97
C SER A 386 13.21 -9.50 20.68
N ASP A 387 11.98 -9.81 21.10
CA ASP A 387 11.31 -11.09 20.85
C ASP A 387 10.41 -11.07 19.61
N TRP A 388 10.43 -9.99 18.83
CA TRP A 388 9.68 -9.96 17.59
C TRP A 388 10.27 -10.89 16.53
N VAL A 389 9.37 -11.53 15.82
CA VAL A 389 9.67 -12.35 14.65
C VAL A 389 8.87 -11.87 13.44
N TRP A 390 9.24 -12.32 12.27
CA TRP A 390 8.49 -12.00 11.05
C TRP A 390 7.25 -12.89 10.92
N ALA A 391 6.14 -12.29 10.53
CA ALA A 391 4.90 -13.02 10.26
C ALA A 391 5.05 -13.95 9.04
N LYS A 392 4.13 -14.91 8.90
CA LYS A 392 4.15 -15.85 7.78
C LYS A 392 3.79 -15.22 6.44
N ASN A 393 2.80 -14.33 6.43
CA ASN A 393 2.29 -13.70 5.20
C ASN A 393 2.39 -12.17 5.31
N PRO A 394 2.67 -11.49 4.19
CA PRO A 394 2.71 -10.03 4.15
C PRO A 394 1.30 -9.42 4.30
N THR A 395 1.27 -8.10 4.50
CA THR A 395 0.03 -7.32 4.53
C THR A 395 -0.46 -6.89 3.14
N VAL A 396 0.37 -7.09 2.11
CA VAL A 396 0.01 -6.93 0.70
C VAL A 396 -0.15 -8.32 0.09
N PRO A 397 -1.26 -8.61 -0.60
CA PRO A 397 -1.49 -9.95 -1.17
C PRO A 397 -0.39 -10.38 -2.14
N GLU A 398 0.10 -11.61 -2.02
CA GLU A 398 0.95 -12.23 -3.04
C GLU A 398 0.13 -12.85 -4.17
N ILE A 399 -1.12 -13.21 -3.91
CA ILE A 399 -2.03 -13.78 -4.91
C ILE A 399 -3.25 -12.87 -5.05
N VAL A 400 -3.52 -12.47 -6.30
CA VAL A 400 -4.73 -11.73 -6.69
C VAL A 400 -5.36 -12.47 -7.86
N TYR A 401 -6.67 -12.68 -7.81
CA TYR A 401 -7.37 -13.37 -8.88
C TYR A 401 -8.77 -12.82 -9.08
N GLY A 402 -9.27 -12.97 -10.31
CA GLY A 402 -10.65 -12.64 -10.65
C GLY A 402 -11.14 -13.50 -11.79
N PHE A 403 -12.40 -13.93 -11.72
CA PHE A 403 -13.00 -14.72 -12.80
C PHE A 403 -14.52 -14.59 -12.81
N GLY A 404 -15.07 -14.75 -14.00
CA GLY A 404 -16.52 -14.78 -14.15
C GLY A 404 -16.99 -15.08 -15.57
N PRO A 405 -18.06 -15.86 -15.72
CA PRO A 405 -18.75 -16.05 -16.97
C PRO A 405 -19.75 -14.93 -17.26
N SER A 406 -20.03 -14.76 -18.54
CA SER A 406 -21.18 -14.03 -19.05
C SER A 406 -21.85 -14.91 -20.11
N ILE A 407 -23.13 -15.15 -19.93
CA ILE A 407 -23.90 -16.08 -20.76
C ILE A 407 -25.11 -15.31 -21.31
N ARG A 408 -25.29 -15.37 -22.62
CA ARG A 408 -26.51 -14.90 -23.27
C ARG A 408 -27.20 -16.09 -23.95
N TRP A 409 -28.45 -16.27 -23.59
CA TRP A 409 -29.34 -17.27 -24.19
C TRP A 409 -30.59 -16.59 -24.73
N LYS A 410 -30.70 -16.54 -26.07
CA LYS A 410 -31.75 -15.78 -26.74
C LYS A 410 -31.82 -14.34 -26.24
N ASN A 411 -32.86 -14.01 -25.52
CA ASN A 411 -33.17 -12.70 -25.00
C ASN A 411 -32.71 -12.51 -23.54
N LEU A 412 -32.26 -13.57 -22.88
CA LEU A 412 -31.79 -13.53 -21.49
C LEU A 412 -30.27 -13.44 -21.46
N ASP A 413 -29.74 -12.57 -20.68
CA ASP A 413 -28.32 -12.47 -20.37
C ASP A 413 -28.07 -12.53 -18.87
N PHE A 414 -26.99 -13.20 -18.51
CA PHE A 414 -26.57 -13.39 -17.12
C PHE A 414 -25.06 -13.30 -17.03
N SER A 415 -24.56 -12.52 -16.05
CA SER A 415 -23.14 -12.45 -15.79
C SER A 415 -22.86 -12.34 -14.29
N PHE A 416 -21.71 -12.86 -13.87
CA PHE A 416 -21.18 -12.59 -12.55
C PHE A 416 -19.66 -12.58 -12.59
N PHE A 417 -19.06 -11.91 -11.61
CA PHE A 417 -17.63 -11.81 -11.48
C PHE A 417 -17.21 -11.94 -10.03
N PHE A 418 -16.30 -12.87 -9.78
CA PHE A 418 -15.62 -13.05 -8.51
C PHE A 418 -14.26 -12.40 -8.53
N GLN A 419 -13.89 -11.78 -7.42
CA GLN A 419 -12.55 -11.24 -7.14
C GLN A 419 -12.07 -11.81 -5.81
N GLY A 420 -10.79 -12.16 -5.73
CA GLY A 420 -10.22 -12.66 -4.49
C GLY A 420 -8.74 -12.37 -4.34
N VAL A 421 -8.29 -12.50 -3.12
CA VAL A 421 -6.87 -12.41 -2.74
C VAL A 421 -6.52 -13.56 -1.79
N ALA A 422 -5.24 -13.95 -1.81
CA ALA A 422 -4.73 -14.96 -0.91
C ALA A 422 -3.27 -14.65 -0.53
N LYS A 423 -2.71 -15.41 0.42
CA LYS A 423 -1.39 -15.16 1.00
C LYS A 423 -1.26 -13.71 1.47
N VAL A 424 -2.17 -13.28 2.32
CA VAL A 424 -2.25 -11.93 2.87
C VAL A 424 -2.69 -11.99 4.31
N SER A 425 -2.10 -11.14 5.13
CA SER A 425 -2.47 -10.93 6.53
C SER A 425 -2.99 -9.52 6.74
N LEU A 426 -3.83 -9.34 7.74
CA LEU A 426 -4.14 -8.03 8.29
C LEU A 426 -3.83 -8.01 9.78
N VAL A 427 -3.43 -6.87 10.28
CA VAL A 427 -3.22 -6.63 11.71
C VAL A 427 -4.41 -5.83 12.23
N MET A 428 -5.08 -6.38 13.22
CA MET A 428 -6.08 -5.65 14.00
C MET A 428 -5.33 -4.73 14.95
N SER A 429 -5.56 -3.41 14.88
CA SER A 429 -4.92 -2.41 15.74
C SER A 429 -5.91 -1.35 16.15
N ASP A 430 -5.55 -0.55 17.16
CA ASP A 430 -6.36 0.56 17.66
C ASP A 430 -7.78 0.12 18.08
N PHE A 431 -7.88 -1.13 18.51
CA PHE A 431 -9.09 -1.65 19.13
C PHE A 431 -9.18 -1.13 20.54
N HIS A 432 -10.16 -0.31 20.75
CA HIS A 432 -10.57 0.05 22.10
C HIS A 432 -11.60 -0.96 22.61
N PRO A 433 -11.56 -1.29 23.87
CA PRO A 433 -11.34 -0.40 24.98
C PRO A 433 -10.15 -0.79 25.88
N PHE A 434 -8.92 -0.77 25.38
CA PHE A 434 -7.81 -0.74 26.33
C PHE A 434 -7.48 0.72 26.61
N GLY A 435 -7.71 1.14 27.81
CA GLY A 435 -7.48 2.38 28.44
C GLY A 435 -6.61 3.41 27.77
N ASP A 436 -7.24 4.34 27.16
CA ASP A 436 -6.68 5.64 26.81
C ASP A 436 -7.56 6.76 27.39
N ASN A 437 -8.26 6.49 28.48
CA ASN A 437 -9.36 7.32 29.00
C ASN A 437 -10.46 7.59 27.97
N SER A 438 -10.54 6.81 26.88
CA SER A 438 -11.59 6.97 25.91
C SER A 438 -12.91 6.46 26.49
N LEU A 439 -13.92 7.29 26.41
CA LEU A 439 -15.30 6.96 26.79
C LEU A 439 -15.99 6.11 25.71
N ARG A 440 -15.24 5.26 25.00
CA ARG A 440 -15.76 4.44 23.91
C ARG A 440 -16.47 3.20 24.46
N ASN A 441 -17.59 2.86 23.82
CA ASN A 441 -18.29 1.63 24.11
C ASN A 441 -17.58 0.44 23.50
N VAL A 442 -17.77 -0.73 24.15
CA VAL A 442 -17.27 -2.02 23.68
C VAL A 442 -18.19 -2.58 22.60
N LEU A 443 -17.63 -3.11 21.53
CA LEU A 443 -18.41 -3.84 20.52
C LEU A 443 -18.93 -5.16 21.10
N THR A 444 -20.16 -5.57 20.73
CA THR A 444 -20.83 -6.75 21.26
C THR A 444 -19.96 -8.01 21.16
N TRP A 445 -19.36 -8.26 19.99
CA TRP A 445 -18.52 -9.44 19.77
C TRP A 445 -17.26 -9.47 20.67
N ILE A 446 -16.75 -8.30 21.10
CA ILE A 446 -15.66 -8.21 22.09
C ILE A 446 -16.22 -8.53 23.48
N ALA A 447 -17.39 -8.00 23.81
CA ALA A 447 -18.03 -8.25 25.10
C ALA A 447 -18.39 -9.74 25.29
N ASP A 448 -18.80 -10.41 24.20
CA ASP A 448 -19.27 -11.80 24.22
C ASP A 448 -18.12 -12.81 24.32
N ASP A 449 -16.97 -12.54 23.71
CA ASP A 449 -15.82 -13.45 23.67
C ASP A 449 -14.53 -12.79 24.15
N ARG A 450 -14.55 -12.25 25.37
CA ARG A 450 -13.38 -11.76 26.08
C ARG A 450 -13.07 -12.60 27.30
N TRP A 451 -11.84 -12.54 27.76
CA TRP A 451 -11.51 -13.00 29.08
C TRP A 451 -12.19 -12.11 30.17
N SER A 452 -12.76 -12.71 31.18
CA SER A 452 -13.26 -12.02 32.38
C SER A 452 -13.15 -12.92 33.61
N PRO A 453 -13.23 -12.40 34.85
CA PRO A 453 -13.23 -13.23 36.05
C PRO A 453 -14.33 -14.30 36.06
N ASP A 454 -15.47 -14.04 35.42
CA ASP A 454 -16.59 -14.97 35.29
C ASP A 454 -16.43 -15.93 34.10
N ASN A 455 -15.55 -15.62 33.14
CA ASN A 455 -15.23 -16.44 31.97
C ASN A 455 -13.72 -16.43 31.75
N GLN A 456 -12.99 -17.26 32.48
CA GLN A 456 -11.52 -17.35 32.45
C GLN A 456 -11.02 -18.18 31.27
N ASN A 457 -11.56 -17.94 30.08
CA ASN A 457 -11.12 -18.57 28.83
C ASN A 457 -9.78 -17.99 28.37
N ILE A 458 -8.70 -18.76 28.55
CA ILE A 458 -7.34 -18.36 28.10
C ILE A 458 -7.19 -18.30 26.57
N ASN A 459 -8.14 -18.86 25.83
CA ASN A 459 -8.19 -18.83 24.36
C ASN A 459 -9.28 -17.88 23.85
N ALA A 460 -9.79 -16.96 24.68
CA ALA A 460 -10.73 -15.95 24.24
C ALA A 460 -10.15 -15.14 23.08
N THR A 461 -11.00 -14.68 22.17
CA THR A 461 -10.54 -13.86 21.02
C THR A 461 -10.15 -12.45 21.44
N TYR A 462 -10.49 -12.04 22.66
CA TYR A 462 -10.17 -10.74 23.22
C TYR A 462 -9.66 -10.85 24.67
N PRO A 463 -8.59 -10.13 25.05
CA PRO A 463 -8.08 -10.15 26.42
C PRO A 463 -9.03 -9.41 27.38
N ARG A 464 -8.66 -9.35 28.65
CA ARG A 464 -9.43 -8.61 29.65
C ARG A 464 -9.58 -7.14 29.26
N LEU A 465 -10.71 -6.55 29.59
CA LEU A 465 -10.94 -5.11 29.45
C LEU A 465 -10.34 -4.35 30.63
N THR A 466 -9.70 -3.22 30.35
CA THR A 466 -9.11 -2.36 31.38
C THR A 466 -9.31 -0.89 31.02
N ARG A 467 -9.39 -0.02 32.02
CA ARG A 467 -9.40 1.43 31.84
C ARG A 467 -8.00 1.99 31.63
N ASP A 468 -6.98 1.27 32.10
CA ASP A 468 -5.60 1.71 31.98
C ASP A 468 -5.02 1.31 30.64
N THR A 469 -4.12 2.13 30.12
CA THR A 469 -3.38 1.82 28.90
C THR A 469 -2.59 0.54 29.12
N SER A 470 -2.88 -0.50 28.34
CA SER A 470 -2.13 -1.75 28.39
C SER A 470 -1.13 -1.81 27.23
N VAL A 471 0.11 -1.44 27.50
CA VAL A 471 1.19 -1.55 26.52
C VAL A 471 1.37 -3.00 26.06
N ASN A 472 1.17 -3.96 26.97
CA ASN A 472 1.26 -5.38 26.67
C ASN A 472 0.20 -5.84 25.67
N ASN A 473 -1.08 -5.58 25.95
CA ASN A 473 -2.19 -6.04 25.11
C ASN A 473 -2.28 -5.35 23.74
N THR A 474 -1.61 -4.21 23.56
CA THR A 474 -1.60 -3.45 22.32
C THR A 474 -0.42 -3.77 21.41
N GLN A 475 0.49 -4.67 21.84
CA GLN A 475 1.61 -5.07 20.99
C GLN A 475 1.14 -5.75 19.72
N ARG A 476 1.82 -5.44 18.60
CA ARG A 476 1.59 -6.16 17.35
C ARG A 476 2.02 -7.61 17.54
N SER A 477 1.09 -8.53 17.44
CA SER A 477 1.32 -9.94 17.71
C SER A 477 0.48 -10.83 16.78
N ASP A 478 0.77 -12.14 16.80
CA ASP A 478 -0.07 -13.13 16.14
C ASP A 478 -1.48 -13.17 16.73
N TYR A 479 -1.65 -12.74 18.00
CA TYR A 479 -2.96 -12.57 18.62
C TYR A 479 -3.84 -11.56 17.87
N TRP A 480 -3.26 -10.54 17.25
CA TRP A 480 -3.95 -9.53 16.44
C TRP A 480 -3.80 -9.74 14.94
N LEU A 481 -2.94 -10.67 14.52
CA LEU A 481 -2.75 -11.00 13.12
C LEU A 481 -3.85 -11.94 12.65
N ARG A 482 -4.49 -11.62 11.54
CA ARG A 482 -5.56 -12.42 10.94
C ARG A 482 -5.28 -12.72 9.48
N ASN A 483 -5.75 -13.87 9.02
CA ASN A 483 -5.76 -14.20 7.60
C ASN A 483 -6.80 -13.33 6.88
N ALA A 484 -6.34 -12.49 5.97
CA ALA A 484 -7.16 -11.55 5.20
C ALA A 484 -7.54 -12.08 3.82
N ALA A 485 -7.32 -13.36 3.53
CA ALA A 485 -7.75 -13.97 2.28
C ALA A 485 -9.28 -13.90 2.12
N PHE A 486 -9.73 -13.62 0.93
CA PHE A 486 -11.16 -13.62 0.62
C PHE A 486 -11.43 -13.96 -0.84
N ILE A 487 -12.67 -14.37 -1.10
CA ILE A 487 -13.31 -14.35 -2.41
C ILE A 487 -14.64 -13.59 -2.30
N LYS A 488 -14.86 -12.66 -3.21
CA LYS A 488 -16.03 -11.76 -3.21
C LYS A 488 -16.78 -11.87 -4.52
N LEU A 489 -18.11 -12.05 -4.46
CA LEU A 489 -18.98 -11.84 -5.60
C LEU A 489 -19.10 -10.32 -5.81
N LYS A 490 -18.22 -9.82 -6.69
CA LYS A 490 -18.03 -8.39 -6.91
C LYS A 490 -19.17 -7.79 -7.71
N ASN A 491 -19.58 -8.48 -8.79
CA ASN A 491 -20.67 -8.06 -9.65
C ASN A 491 -21.51 -9.26 -10.03
N ALA A 492 -22.82 -9.06 -10.15
CA ALA A 492 -23.73 -9.97 -10.82
C ALA A 492 -24.81 -9.17 -11.53
N GLU A 493 -25.22 -9.62 -12.70
CA GLU A 493 -26.27 -8.98 -13.50
C GLU A 493 -27.10 -10.03 -14.21
N ILE A 494 -28.39 -9.83 -14.26
CA ILE A 494 -29.35 -10.54 -15.09
C ILE A 494 -30.14 -9.54 -15.90
N GLY A 495 -30.22 -9.76 -17.22
CA GLY A 495 -30.92 -8.88 -18.16
C GLY A 495 -31.86 -9.67 -19.07
N TYR A 496 -32.93 -9.03 -19.49
CA TYR A 496 -33.87 -9.55 -20.49
C TYR A 496 -34.12 -8.49 -21.55
N THR A 497 -33.91 -8.89 -22.81
CA THR A 497 -34.09 -8.00 -23.96
C THR A 497 -35.41 -8.35 -24.68
N TYR A 498 -36.30 -7.36 -24.78
CA TYR A 498 -37.53 -7.49 -25.58
C TYR A 498 -37.48 -6.46 -26.72
N LYS A 499 -37.38 -6.94 -27.95
CA LYS A 499 -37.18 -6.10 -29.15
C LYS A 499 -35.96 -5.21 -29.01
N ASN A 500 -36.15 -3.89 -28.95
CA ASN A 500 -35.12 -2.89 -28.81
C ASN A 500 -34.95 -2.37 -27.36
N MET A 501 -35.60 -2.98 -26.39
CA MET A 501 -35.59 -2.61 -24.97
C MET A 501 -34.91 -3.71 -24.16
N ARG A 502 -34.01 -3.34 -23.26
CA ARG A 502 -33.38 -4.25 -22.29
C ARG A 502 -33.71 -3.79 -20.87
N PHE A 503 -34.20 -4.71 -20.07
CA PHE A 503 -34.43 -4.56 -18.64
C PHE A 503 -33.39 -5.39 -17.90
N TYR A 504 -32.77 -4.84 -16.88
CA TYR A 504 -31.78 -5.59 -16.11
C TYR A 504 -31.79 -5.25 -14.64
N VAL A 505 -31.34 -6.20 -13.83
CA VAL A 505 -31.03 -6.05 -12.42
C VAL A 505 -29.55 -6.37 -12.23
N SER A 506 -28.83 -5.49 -11.60
CA SER A 506 -27.43 -5.71 -11.27
C SER A 506 -27.14 -5.45 -9.80
N GLY A 507 -26.11 -6.10 -9.29
CA GLY A 507 -25.64 -5.92 -7.95
C GLY A 507 -24.13 -5.85 -7.85
N MET A 508 -23.65 -5.07 -6.90
CA MET A 508 -22.22 -4.94 -6.59
C MET A 508 -21.94 -5.32 -5.14
N ASN A 509 -20.78 -5.95 -4.89
CA ASN A 509 -20.33 -6.36 -3.56
C ASN A 509 -21.34 -7.28 -2.84
N LEU A 510 -21.90 -8.25 -3.55
CA LEU A 510 -23.07 -9.03 -3.12
C LEU A 510 -22.77 -10.00 -1.97
N ALA A 511 -21.61 -10.64 -2.01
CA ALA A 511 -21.20 -11.60 -0.99
C ALA A 511 -19.68 -11.61 -0.82
N THR A 512 -19.21 -11.78 0.42
CA THR A 512 -17.79 -11.92 0.76
C THR A 512 -17.61 -13.20 1.57
N PHE A 513 -16.72 -14.06 1.11
CA PHE A 513 -16.32 -15.29 1.79
C PHE A 513 -14.87 -15.11 2.25
N SER A 514 -14.64 -15.11 3.56
CA SER A 514 -13.34 -14.90 4.18
C SER A 514 -13.27 -15.63 5.51
N PRO A 515 -12.11 -16.13 5.94
CA PRO A 515 -11.91 -16.57 7.32
C PRO A 515 -12.04 -15.41 8.34
N PHE A 516 -11.75 -14.18 7.91
CA PHE A 516 -11.93 -12.98 8.72
C PHE A 516 -13.39 -12.50 8.70
N LYS A 517 -13.99 -12.30 9.91
CA LYS A 517 -15.43 -12.06 10.05
C LYS A 517 -15.81 -10.72 10.67
N HIS A 518 -14.84 -9.95 11.20
CA HIS A 518 -15.17 -8.74 11.98
C HIS A 518 -15.57 -7.57 11.10
N TRP A 519 -14.95 -7.43 9.91
CA TRP A 519 -15.33 -6.44 8.88
C TRP A 519 -14.94 -6.94 7.48
N ASP A 520 -15.24 -6.16 6.45
CA ASP A 520 -14.85 -6.51 5.08
C ASP A 520 -13.30 -6.54 4.96
N PRO A 521 -12.68 -7.68 4.66
CA PRO A 521 -11.22 -7.81 4.59
C PRO A 521 -10.58 -6.90 3.53
N GLU A 522 -11.33 -6.45 2.52
CA GLU A 522 -10.88 -5.48 1.52
C GLU A 522 -10.52 -4.11 2.13
N GLN A 523 -11.04 -3.80 3.32
CA GLN A 523 -10.69 -2.59 4.06
C GLN A 523 -9.27 -2.64 4.69
N GLY A 524 -8.68 -3.83 4.76
CA GLY A 524 -7.36 -4.07 5.36
C GLY A 524 -7.37 -4.03 6.88
N GLY A 525 -6.18 -3.88 7.47
CA GLY A 525 -5.98 -3.83 8.92
C GLY A 525 -6.45 -2.53 9.56
N GLY A 526 -6.29 -2.44 10.88
CA GLY A 526 -6.71 -1.32 11.72
C GLY A 526 -7.84 -1.72 12.65
N ASN A 527 -8.73 -0.78 12.94
CA ASN A 527 -9.83 -0.94 13.90
C ASN A 527 -11.20 -1.25 13.26
N GLY A 528 -11.27 -1.41 11.95
CA GLY A 528 -12.53 -1.67 11.23
C GLY A 528 -13.54 -0.50 11.22
N LEU A 529 -13.19 0.66 11.74
CA LEU A 529 -14.07 1.84 11.80
C LEU A 529 -14.08 2.68 10.50
N LYS A 530 -13.67 2.07 9.39
CA LYS A 530 -13.76 2.69 8.07
C LYS A 530 -15.21 2.62 7.58
N TYR A 531 -15.56 3.50 6.63
CA TYR A 531 -16.87 3.43 6.01
C TYR A 531 -17.11 2.07 5.37
N PRO A 532 -18.19 1.35 5.70
CA PRO A 532 -18.41 0.00 5.20
C PRO A 532 -18.53 -0.07 3.68
N THR A 533 -17.97 -1.11 3.08
CA THR A 533 -18.15 -1.39 1.65
C THR A 533 -19.64 -1.57 1.35
N GLN A 534 -20.18 -0.71 0.49
CA GLN A 534 -21.61 -0.72 0.18
C GLN A 534 -21.95 -1.90 -0.72
N ARG A 535 -23.09 -2.51 -0.44
CA ARG A 535 -23.79 -3.41 -1.35
C ARG A 535 -24.81 -2.60 -2.14
N VAL A 536 -24.70 -2.64 -3.47
CA VAL A 536 -25.53 -1.82 -4.36
C VAL A 536 -26.37 -2.73 -5.24
N PHE A 537 -27.65 -2.41 -5.37
CA PHE A 537 -28.57 -3.03 -6.31
C PHE A 537 -29.12 -1.96 -7.26
N ASN A 538 -29.04 -2.24 -8.57
CA ASN A 538 -29.54 -1.33 -9.60
C ASN A 538 -30.59 -2.05 -10.43
N PHE A 539 -31.64 -1.31 -10.75
CA PHE A 539 -32.62 -1.68 -11.75
C PHE A 539 -32.44 -0.74 -12.94
N GLY A 540 -32.23 -1.30 -14.11
CA GLY A 540 -31.92 -0.51 -15.30
C GLY A 540 -32.85 -0.84 -16.48
N PHE A 541 -33.07 0.19 -17.28
CA PHE A 541 -33.76 0.12 -18.55
C PHE A 541 -32.90 0.77 -19.62
N GLN A 542 -32.72 0.09 -20.74
CA GLN A 542 -31.97 0.58 -21.88
C GLN A 542 -32.82 0.38 -23.16
N MET A 543 -32.92 1.41 -23.98
CA MET A 543 -33.62 1.37 -25.26
C MET A 543 -32.69 1.79 -26.38
N THR A 544 -32.61 0.98 -27.44
CA THR A 544 -31.88 1.30 -28.66
C THR A 544 -32.84 1.85 -29.69
N ILE A 545 -32.66 3.10 -30.09
CA ILE A 545 -33.46 3.74 -31.13
C ILE A 545 -32.63 3.65 -32.43
N ASN A 546 -33.03 2.74 -33.34
CA ASN A 546 -32.43 2.66 -34.67
C ASN A 546 -33.06 3.75 -35.52
N ASN A 547 -32.30 4.76 -35.86
CA ASN A 547 -32.69 5.74 -36.88
C ASN A 547 -32.37 5.10 -38.24
N ASN A 548 -33.29 4.29 -38.77
CA ASN A 548 -33.23 3.86 -40.19
C ASN A 548 -33.50 5.12 -41.04
N ARG A 549 -32.45 5.80 -41.46
CA ARG A 549 -32.44 6.69 -42.63
C ARG A 549 -31.76 5.98 -43.78
#